data_11015541039200a7d47ae55488715f8d
#
_entry.id   11015541039200a7d47ae55488715f8d
#
_cell.length_a   1.000
_cell.length_b   1.000
_cell.length_c   1.000
_cell.angle_alpha   90.00
_cell.angle_beta   90.00
_cell.angle_gamma   90.00
#
_symmetry.space_group_name_H-M   'P 1'
#
loop_
_entity.id
_entity.type
_entity.pdbx_description
1 polymer ?
#
loop_
_entity_poly.entity_id
_entity_poly.type
_entity_poly.pdbx_seq_one_letter_code
_entity_poly.pdbx_strand_id
1 'polypeptide(L)'
;MKKVLSILVLVLATVQMAFAGDVITRDAKQLPLTARNFINQYFTKPQISHIKIETGILGSKSYEVLLTDRTEIDFDSNGNWTDVDCKKAAVPAALIPVSVKEYVKMNFPQEIITKIERGRSGVEVELANDYSLKFNKKGQFVSMDD
;
A
#
# COMPACT_ATOMS: atom_id res chain seq x y z
N MET A 1 -20.39 1.68 -47.50
CA MET A 1 -18.98 1.41 -47.16
C MET A 1 -18.48 2.23 -45.99
N LYS A 2 -18.77 3.52 -45.96
CA LYS A 2 -18.31 4.40 -44.86
C LYS A 2 -18.92 4.09 -43.47
N LYS A 3 -20.09 3.48 -43.44
CA LYS A 3 -20.84 3.13 -42.25
C LYS A 3 -20.26 1.92 -41.49
N VAL A 4 -19.62 1.04 -42.20
CA VAL A 4 -19.01 -0.18 -41.60
C VAL A 4 -17.75 0.16 -40.81
N LEU A 5 -17.01 1.17 -41.23
CA LEU A 5 -15.78 1.60 -40.58
C LEU A 5 -16.06 2.24 -39.24
N SER A 6 -17.15 2.97 -39.09
CA SER A 6 -17.54 3.60 -37.84
C SER A 6 -17.94 2.60 -36.76
N ILE A 7 -18.58 1.52 -37.17
CA ILE A 7 -19.00 0.46 -36.24
C ILE A 7 -17.78 -0.31 -35.71
N LEU A 8 -16.80 -0.53 -36.55
CA LEU A 8 -15.58 -1.24 -36.13
C LEU A 8 -14.77 -0.46 -35.10
N VAL A 9 -14.69 0.85 -35.27
CA VAL A 9 -13.99 1.73 -34.31
C VAL A 9 -14.69 1.76 -32.97
N LEU A 10 -16.02 1.76 -32.98
CA LEU A 10 -16.80 1.75 -31.72
C LEU A 10 -16.66 0.45 -30.97
N VAL A 11 -16.62 -0.68 -31.66
CA VAL A 11 -16.43 -2.01 -31.05
C VAL A 11 -15.04 -2.13 -30.43
N LEU A 12 -14.02 -1.60 -31.05
CA LEU A 12 -12.67 -1.57 -30.51
C LEU A 12 -12.56 -0.74 -29.23
N ALA A 13 -13.25 0.38 -29.16
CA ALA A 13 -13.26 1.21 -27.96
C ALA A 13 -13.97 0.52 -26.78
N THR A 14 -15.03 -0.24 -27.05
CA THR A 14 -15.75 -0.96 -26.00
C THR A 14 -15.01 -2.20 -25.50
N VAL A 15 -14.26 -2.87 -26.35
CA VAL A 15 -13.47 -4.04 -25.98
C VAL A 15 -12.31 -3.64 -25.07
N GLN A 16 -11.74 -2.47 -25.23
CA GLN A 16 -10.70 -1.97 -24.35
C GLN A 16 -11.19 -1.71 -22.92
N MET A 17 -12.48 -1.43 -22.73
CA MET A 17 -13.08 -1.24 -21.42
C MET A 17 -13.38 -2.55 -20.68
N ALA A 18 -13.42 -3.67 -21.40
CA ALA A 18 -13.69 -4.98 -20.83
C ALA A 18 -12.45 -5.61 -20.15
N PHE A 19 -11.27 -5.14 -20.47
CA PHE A 19 -10.04 -5.52 -19.78
C PHE A 19 -9.74 -4.48 -18.70
N ALA A 20 -10.43 -4.59 -17.57
CA ALA A 20 -10.06 -3.89 -16.37
C ALA A 20 -8.72 -4.47 -15.89
N GLY A 21 -7.64 -4.09 -16.53
CA GLY A 21 -6.28 -4.38 -16.12
C GLY A 21 -5.81 -3.35 -15.12
N ASP A 22 -4.67 -3.61 -14.50
CA ASP A 22 -3.99 -2.66 -13.65
C ASP A 22 -3.65 -1.39 -14.44
N VAL A 23 -3.93 -0.25 -13.85
CA VAL A 23 -3.57 1.06 -14.41
C VAL A 23 -2.35 1.58 -13.69
N ILE A 24 -1.33 1.97 -14.45
CA ILE A 24 -0.13 2.62 -13.89
C ILE A 24 -0.16 4.09 -14.26
N THR A 25 -0.04 4.96 -13.27
CA THR A 25 -0.06 6.42 -13.43
C THR A 25 0.95 7.10 -12.52
N ARG A 26 1.25 8.35 -12.80
CA ARG A 26 2.01 9.25 -11.90
C ARG A 26 1.14 10.37 -11.34
N ASP A 27 -0.11 10.42 -11.75
CA ASP A 27 -1.04 11.47 -11.34
C ASP A 27 -1.60 11.16 -9.94
N ALA A 28 -1.12 11.89 -8.94
CA ALA A 28 -1.58 11.76 -7.55
C ALA A 28 -3.08 12.03 -7.38
N LYS A 29 -3.72 12.74 -8.32
CA LYS A 29 -5.17 12.98 -8.28
C LYS A 29 -5.99 11.71 -8.47
N GLN A 30 -5.38 10.66 -9.00
CA GLN A 30 -6.01 9.33 -9.10
C GLN A 30 -6.17 8.63 -7.74
N LEU A 31 -5.41 9.04 -6.73
CA LEU A 31 -5.55 8.52 -5.37
C LEU A 31 -6.73 9.18 -4.64
N PRO A 32 -7.41 8.45 -3.76
CA PRO A 32 -8.33 9.05 -2.79
C PRO A 32 -7.65 10.16 -1.97
N LEU A 33 -8.41 11.16 -1.59
CA LEU A 33 -7.88 12.29 -0.82
C LEU A 33 -7.21 11.84 0.49
N THR A 34 -7.78 10.85 1.15
CA THR A 34 -7.22 10.25 2.38
C THR A 34 -5.81 9.71 2.17
N ALA A 35 -5.59 8.98 1.06
CA ALA A 35 -4.27 8.45 0.71
C ALA A 35 -3.26 9.57 0.40
N ARG A 36 -3.69 10.59 -0.35
CA ARG A 36 -2.83 11.77 -0.63
C ARG A 36 -2.41 12.49 0.65
N ASN A 37 -3.35 12.71 1.55
CA ASN A 37 -3.07 13.36 2.84
C ASN A 37 -2.11 12.53 3.69
N PHE A 38 -2.28 11.22 3.71
CA PHE A 38 -1.37 10.31 4.39
C PHE A 38 0.07 10.41 3.86
N ILE A 39 0.25 10.35 2.56
CA ILE A 39 1.59 10.48 1.95
C ILE A 39 2.20 11.85 2.29
N ASN A 40 1.44 12.92 2.15
CA ASN A 40 1.91 14.27 2.45
C ASN A 40 2.27 14.46 3.93
N GLN A 41 1.62 13.76 4.83
CA GLN A 41 1.86 13.87 6.27
C GLN A 41 3.11 13.09 6.71
N TYR A 42 3.29 11.87 6.21
CA TYR A 42 4.30 10.94 6.72
C TYR A 42 5.51 10.76 5.80
N PHE A 43 5.38 11.10 4.52
CA PHE A 43 6.42 10.91 3.51
C PHE A 43 6.66 12.20 2.72
N THR A 44 7.14 13.22 3.41
CA THR A 44 7.27 14.58 2.88
C THR A 44 8.44 14.78 1.91
N LYS A 45 9.51 14.00 2.04
CA LYS A 45 10.73 14.14 1.23
C LYS A 45 10.68 13.40 -0.11
N PRO A 46 10.32 12.08 -0.15
CA PRO A 46 10.25 11.38 -1.41
C PRO A 46 9.02 11.81 -2.21
N GLN A 47 9.12 11.69 -3.53
CA GLN A 47 8.01 11.94 -4.44
C GLN A 47 7.38 10.61 -4.89
N ILE A 48 6.17 10.68 -5.44
CA ILE A 48 5.54 9.51 -6.06
C ILE A 48 6.29 9.18 -7.35
N SER A 49 6.84 7.97 -7.43
CA SER A 49 7.42 7.42 -8.65
C SER A 49 6.32 6.95 -9.59
N HIS A 50 5.44 6.09 -9.09
CA HIS A 50 4.22 5.68 -9.80
C HIS A 50 3.17 5.13 -8.83
N ILE A 51 1.96 5.02 -9.33
CA ILE A 51 0.79 4.46 -8.65
C ILE A 51 0.26 3.34 -9.52
N LYS A 52 0.11 2.14 -8.96
CA LYS A 52 -0.60 1.03 -9.58
C LYS A 52 -2.01 1.00 -9.00
N ILE A 53 -3.00 1.04 -9.87
CA ILE A 53 -4.42 0.95 -9.50
C ILE A 53 -4.92 -0.40 -9.96
N GLU A 54 -5.31 -1.24 -9.02
CA GLU A 54 -5.91 -2.53 -9.28
C GLU A 54 -7.42 -2.44 -9.14
N THR A 55 -8.15 -3.06 -10.05
CA THR A 55 -9.61 -3.13 -9.98
C THR A 55 -10.02 -4.58 -9.75
N GLY A 56 -10.63 -4.84 -8.60
CA GLY A 56 -11.17 -6.15 -8.26
C GLY A 56 -12.44 -6.50 -9.05
N ILE A 57 -12.87 -7.76 -8.91
CA ILE A 57 -13.99 -8.35 -9.68
C ILE A 57 -15.29 -7.56 -9.52
N LEU A 58 -15.55 -6.98 -8.35
CA LEU A 58 -16.75 -6.19 -8.06
C LEU A 58 -16.53 -4.67 -8.23
N GLY A 59 -15.46 -4.27 -8.95
CA GLY A 59 -15.16 -2.86 -9.18
C GLY A 59 -14.53 -2.14 -8.00
N SER A 60 -14.20 -2.83 -6.90
CA SER A 60 -13.41 -2.26 -5.81
C SER A 60 -12.00 -1.96 -6.29
N LYS A 61 -11.47 -0.82 -5.89
CA LYS A 61 -10.11 -0.41 -6.25
C LYS A 61 -9.18 -0.57 -5.05
N SER A 62 -7.93 -0.93 -5.33
CA SER A 62 -6.81 -0.82 -4.40
C SER A 62 -5.67 -0.06 -5.08
N TYR A 63 -4.80 0.52 -4.29
CA TYR A 63 -3.75 1.39 -4.79
C TYR A 63 -2.43 0.98 -4.18
N GLU A 64 -1.42 0.76 -5.01
CA GLU A 64 -0.04 0.55 -4.61
C GLU A 64 0.77 1.77 -5.06
N VAL A 65 1.40 2.45 -4.12
CA VAL A 65 2.20 3.65 -4.39
C VAL A 65 3.66 3.35 -4.16
N LEU A 66 4.48 3.52 -5.20
CA LEU A 66 5.93 3.49 -5.08
C LEU A 66 6.45 4.93 -4.99
N LEU A 67 7.22 5.20 -3.94
CA LEU A 67 7.94 6.46 -3.77
C LEU A 67 9.35 6.39 -4.35
N THR A 68 9.97 7.55 -4.59
CA THR A 68 11.31 7.65 -5.19
C THR A 68 12.43 7.09 -4.31
N ASP A 69 12.21 6.96 -3.00
CA ASP A 69 13.11 6.29 -2.06
C ASP A 69 12.89 4.78 -1.96
N ARG A 70 12.03 4.21 -2.83
CA ARG A 70 11.64 2.81 -2.91
C ARG A 70 10.64 2.36 -1.82
N THR A 71 10.13 3.26 -0.99
CA THR A 71 9.01 2.95 -0.10
C THR A 71 7.78 2.55 -0.91
N GLU A 72 7.14 1.48 -0.54
CA GLU A 72 5.86 1.01 -1.10
C GLU A 72 4.76 1.19 -0.06
N ILE A 73 3.63 1.73 -0.49
CA ILE A 73 2.48 1.96 0.37
C ILE A 73 1.24 1.46 -0.33
N ASP A 74 0.52 0.54 0.31
CA ASP A 74 -0.75 0.05 -0.19
C ASP A 74 -1.92 0.73 0.53
N PHE A 75 -2.95 1.03 -0.23
CA PHE A 75 -4.19 1.64 0.24
C PHE A 75 -5.40 0.83 -0.23
N ASP A 76 -6.40 0.76 0.62
CA ASP A 76 -7.72 0.23 0.26
C ASP A 76 -8.52 1.20 -0.63
N SER A 77 -9.71 0.81 -1.01
CA SER A 77 -10.59 1.61 -1.88
C SER A 77 -10.98 2.98 -1.29
N ASN A 78 -10.93 3.12 0.03
CA ASN A 78 -11.23 4.36 0.74
C ASN A 78 -9.99 5.25 0.93
N GLY A 79 -8.82 4.75 0.54
CA GLY A 79 -7.56 5.45 0.73
C GLY A 79 -6.95 5.29 2.11
N ASN A 80 -7.41 4.30 2.90
CA ASN A 80 -6.75 3.93 4.14
C ASN A 80 -5.56 3.03 3.85
N TRP A 81 -4.42 3.33 4.44
CA TRP A 81 -3.25 2.49 4.26
C TRP A 81 -3.44 1.11 4.88
N THR A 82 -2.93 0.09 4.22
CA THR A 82 -2.95 -1.31 4.66
C THR A 82 -1.56 -1.87 4.86
N ASP A 83 -0.60 -1.41 4.08
CA ASP A 83 0.79 -1.84 4.12
C ASP A 83 1.73 -0.65 3.91
N VAL A 84 2.84 -0.59 4.65
CA VAL A 84 3.93 0.37 4.45
C VAL A 84 5.25 -0.39 4.54
N ASP A 85 5.96 -0.46 3.43
CA ASP A 85 7.25 -1.13 3.31
C ASP A 85 8.35 -0.11 2.96
N CYS A 86 9.16 0.24 3.94
CA CYS A 86 10.28 1.18 3.79
C CYS A 86 11.59 0.50 3.40
N LYS A 87 11.55 -0.78 3.04
CA LYS A 87 12.70 -1.61 2.65
C LYS A 87 13.73 -1.72 3.77
N LYS A 88 14.78 -0.91 3.74
CA LYS A 88 15.85 -0.90 4.77
C LYS A 88 15.73 0.25 5.76
N ALA A 89 14.82 1.19 5.49
CA ALA A 89 14.58 2.34 6.37
C ALA A 89 13.49 2.04 7.40
N ALA A 90 13.48 2.80 8.49
CA ALA A 90 12.46 2.66 9.52
C ALA A 90 11.10 3.19 9.05
N VAL A 91 10.04 2.45 9.36
CA VAL A 91 8.66 2.92 9.25
C VAL A 91 8.48 4.11 10.20
N PRO A 92 7.74 5.17 9.79
CA PRO A 92 7.43 6.27 10.70
C PRO A 92 6.81 5.79 12.01
N ALA A 93 7.39 6.18 13.13
CA ALA A 93 6.99 5.69 14.46
C ALA A 93 5.51 5.94 14.79
N ALA A 94 4.93 7.03 14.25
CA ALA A 94 3.52 7.36 14.43
C ALA A 94 2.55 6.31 13.83
N LEU A 95 3.00 5.49 12.89
CA LEU A 95 2.19 4.44 12.28
C LEU A 95 2.17 3.14 13.09
N ILE A 96 3.09 2.99 14.04
CA ILE A 96 3.29 1.76 14.80
C ILE A 96 2.56 1.89 16.14
N PRO A 97 1.67 0.94 16.50
CA PRO A 97 1.04 0.93 17.81
C PRO A 97 2.08 0.92 18.94
N VAL A 98 1.80 1.61 20.02
CA VAL A 98 2.72 1.75 21.18
C VAL A 98 3.14 0.38 21.74
N SER A 99 2.18 -0.54 21.89
CA SER A 99 2.46 -1.89 22.38
C SER A 99 3.43 -2.67 21.49
N VAL A 100 3.35 -2.49 20.17
CA VAL A 100 4.27 -3.11 19.21
C VAL A 100 5.67 -2.51 19.33
N LYS A 101 5.77 -1.19 19.42
CA LYS A 101 7.05 -0.50 19.62
C LYS A 101 7.74 -0.95 20.91
N GLU A 102 7.00 -1.05 22.00
CA GLU A 102 7.52 -1.49 23.29
C GLU A 102 8.01 -2.94 23.24
N TYR A 103 7.23 -3.82 22.62
CA TYR A 103 7.62 -5.22 22.45
C TYR A 103 8.93 -5.37 21.68
N VAL A 104 9.06 -4.68 20.55
CA VAL A 104 10.27 -4.71 19.73
C VAL A 104 11.45 -4.12 20.48
N LYS A 105 11.27 -3.01 21.18
CA LYS A 105 12.33 -2.40 21.99
C LYS A 105 12.84 -3.32 23.10
N MET A 106 11.96 -4.09 23.72
CA MET A 106 12.32 -5.00 24.80
C MET A 106 12.99 -6.29 24.32
N ASN A 107 12.49 -6.84 23.19
CA ASN A 107 12.92 -8.16 22.72
C ASN A 107 13.94 -8.09 21.57
N PHE A 108 13.96 -7.01 20.81
CA PHE A 108 14.82 -6.78 19.65
C PHE A 108 15.41 -5.36 19.67
N PRO A 109 16.17 -4.99 20.73
CA PRO A 109 16.59 -3.60 20.95
C PRO A 109 17.55 -3.06 19.87
N GLN A 110 18.17 -3.94 19.07
CA GLN A 110 19.10 -3.57 18.00
C GLN A 110 18.40 -3.46 16.64
N GLU A 111 17.13 -3.83 16.56
CA GLU A 111 16.39 -3.89 15.30
C GLU A 111 15.46 -2.70 15.12
N ILE A 112 15.24 -2.34 13.86
CA ILE A 112 14.22 -1.36 13.46
C ILE A 112 13.08 -2.07 12.74
N ILE A 113 11.89 -1.50 12.80
CA ILE A 113 10.73 -1.94 12.03
C ILE A 113 10.81 -1.30 10.65
N THR A 114 10.91 -2.13 9.61
CA THR A 114 11.05 -1.71 8.21
C THR A 114 9.77 -1.84 7.41
N LYS A 115 8.84 -2.66 7.88
CA LYS A 115 7.54 -2.87 7.26
C LYS A 115 6.46 -3.00 8.32
N ILE A 116 5.27 -2.51 8.01
CA ILE A 116 4.06 -2.71 8.82
C ILE A 116 2.88 -2.99 7.92
N GLU A 117 2.15 -4.04 8.24
CA GLU A 117 0.89 -4.40 7.60
C GLU A 117 -0.21 -4.44 8.66
N ARG A 118 -1.38 -3.90 8.34
CA ARG A 118 -2.55 -3.96 9.22
C ARG A 118 -3.73 -4.61 8.53
N GLY A 119 -4.40 -5.47 9.23
CA GLY A 119 -5.54 -6.21 8.71
C GLY A 119 -6.60 -6.45 9.76
N ARG A 120 -7.54 -7.34 9.44
CA ARG A 120 -8.67 -7.66 10.32
C ARG A 120 -8.25 -8.35 11.63
N SER A 121 -7.16 -9.09 11.59
CA SER A 121 -6.66 -9.87 12.76
C SER A 121 -5.73 -9.08 13.66
N GLY A 122 -5.20 -7.96 13.21
CA GLY A 122 -4.25 -7.15 13.95
C GLY A 122 -3.18 -6.54 13.05
N VAL A 123 -1.96 -6.51 13.55
CA VAL A 123 -0.81 -5.89 12.90
C VAL A 123 0.32 -6.90 12.77
N GLU A 124 0.99 -6.88 11.62
CA GLU A 124 2.24 -7.60 11.39
C GLU A 124 3.34 -6.59 11.09
N VAL A 125 4.51 -6.75 11.71
CA VAL A 125 5.68 -5.92 11.43
C VAL A 125 6.86 -6.80 11.04
N GLU A 126 7.67 -6.28 10.13
CA GLU A 126 8.92 -6.90 9.72
C GLU A 126 10.10 -6.07 10.24
N LEU A 127 11.09 -6.75 10.80
CA LEU A 127 12.30 -6.15 11.32
C LEU A 127 13.41 -6.15 10.26
N ALA A 128 14.45 -5.34 10.48
CA ALA A 128 15.59 -5.24 9.54
C ALA A 128 16.36 -6.56 9.37
N ASN A 129 16.22 -7.50 10.30
CA ASN A 129 16.80 -8.86 10.24
C ASN A 129 15.88 -9.89 9.57
N ASP A 130 14.81 -9.44 8.91
CA ASP A 130 13.81 -10.23 8.17
C ASP A 130 12.85 -11.05 9.08
N TYR A 131 12.89 -10.91 10.40
CA TYR A 131 11.86 -11.50 11.26
C TYR A 131 10.54 -10.75 11.14
N SER A 132 9.45 -11.51 11.00
CA SER A 132 8.07 -11.03 11.02
C SER A 132 7.42 -11.31 12.37
N LEU A 133 6.82 -10.29 12.97
CA LEU A 133 6.14 -10.37 14.26
C LEU A 133 4.65 -10.06 14.08
N LYS A 134 3.79 -10.96 14.55
CA LYS A 134 2.33 -10.80 14.49
C LYS A 134 1.77 -10.40 15.84
N PHE A 135 0.87 -9.42 15.82
CA PHE A 135 0.16 -8.90 16.98
C PHE A 135 -1.36 -8.92 16.72
N ASN A 136 -2.14 -9.28 17.73
CA ASN A 136 -3.59 -9.24 17.63
C ASN A 136 -4.13 -7.79 17.70
N LYS A 137 -5.45 -7.63 17.58
CA LYS A 137 -6.11 -6.31 17.64
C LYS A 137 -5.91 -5.57 18.96
N LYS A 138 -5.60 -6.29 20.04
CA LYS A 138 -5.28 -5.72 21.36
C LYS A 138 -3.81 -5.30 21.48
N GLY A 139 -3.01 -5.51 20.43
CA GLY A 139 -1.58 -5.22 20.45
C GLY A 139 -0.73 -6.24 21.18
N GLN A 140 -1.27 -7.44 21.42
CA GLN A 140 -0.56 -8.54 22.07
C GLN A 140 0.18 -9.38 21.03
N PHE A 141 1.41 -9.76 21.34
CA PHE A 141 2.22 -10.65 20.49
C PHE A 141 1.54 -12.01 20.31
N VAL A 142 1.54 -12.52 19.09
CA VAL A 142 0.95 -13.81 18.73
C VAL A 142 2.00 -14.81 18.26
N SER A 143 2.80 -14.43 17.27
CA SER A 143 3.79 -15.31 16.65
C SER A 143 4.93 -14.54 15.99
N MET A 144 6.02 -15.27 15.76
CA MET A 144 7.16 -14.81 14.99
C MET A 144 7.48 -15.83 13.91
N ASP A 145 7.78 -15.32 12.71
CA ASP A 145 8.26 -16.10 11.56
C ASP A 145 9.60 -15.52 11.09
N ASP A 146 10.45 -16.36 10.49
CA ASP A 146 11.75 -16.01 9.88
C ASP A 146 11.78 -16.32 8.37
#